data_4c42afa1eaf004d84c291dc817f5b39a
#
_entry.id   4c42afa1eaf004d84c291dc817f5b39a
#
_cell.length_a   1.000
_cell.length_b   1.000
_cell.length_c   1.000
_cell.angle_alpha   90.00
_cell.angle_beta   90.00
_cell.angle_gamma   90.00
#
_symmetry.space_group_name_H-M   'P 1'
#
loop_
_entity.id
_entity.type
_entity.pdbx_description
1 polymer ?
#
loop_
_entity_poly.entity_id
_entity_poly.type
_entity_poly.pdbx_seq_one_letter_code
_entity_poly.pdbx_strand_id
1 'polypeptide(L)'
;LKISIPGVSNDNIQILNPKSIRKGKLSGEYTMEGEVGIKGKVRIKVKDKVSGIVSPDVIFDVVPLPKPIAGFSGKGSSQSRQQIASGLVKGSFNNERLDKGLSLKVASFQVRIGLRNLGVVRNTGGRFNDRVKSEILKARRGEVISITNIRFNSQKIENGTKMLPPQNDVVLTVR
;
A
#
# COMPACT_ATOMS: atom_id res chain seq x y z
N LEU A 1 16.43 0.95 2.72
CA LEU A 1 17.76 0.90 2.13
C LEU A 1 18.74 0.37 3.17
N LYS A 2 19.55 -0.62 2.80
CA LYS A 2 20.63 -1.12 3.67
C LYS A 2 21.98 -0.72 3.04
N ILE A 3 22.80 -0.04 3.81
CA ILE A 3 24.14 0.42 3.37
C ILE A 3 25.17 -0.19 4.29
N SER A 4 26.16 -0.85 3.71
CA SER A 4 27.33 -1.38 4.42
C SER A 4 28.58 -1.20 3.57
N ILE A 5 29.72 -0.98 4.22
CA ILE A 5 31.04 -0.94 3.60
C ILE A 5 31.83 -2.09 4.22
N PRO A 6 32.42 -3.01 3.43
CA PRO A 6 33.24 -4.09 3.97
C PRO A 6 34.36 -3.54 4.87
N GLY A 7 34.49 -4.11 6.05
CA GLY A 7 35.55 -3.69 7.02
C GLY A 7 35.25 -2.39 7.78
N VAL A 8 34.12 -1.72 7.55
CA VAL A 8 33.76 -0.48 8.24
C VAL A 8 32.54 -0.71 9.13
N SER A 9 32.66 -0.30 10.41
CA SER A 9 31.48 -0.30 11.30
C SER A 9 30.37 0.63 10.75
N ASN A 10 29.11 0.19 10.80
CA ASN A 10 27.99 0.98 10.34
C ASN A 10 27.85 2.35 11.02
N ASP A 11 28.40 2.52 12.23
CA ASP A 11 28.39 3.80 12.95
C ASP A 11 29.40 4.81 12.37
N ASN A 12 30.38 4.31 11.66
CA ASN A 12 31.38 5.12 10.98
C ASN A 12 30.97 5.50 9.56
N ILE A 13 29.87 5.00 9.08
CA ILE A 13 29.34 5.36 7.75
C ILE A 13 28.62 6.72 7.83
N GLN A 14 29.11 7.66 7.03
CA GLN A 14 28.49 8.97 6.81
C GLN A 14 27.92 9.04 5.39
N ILE A 15 26.66 9.41 5.27
CA ILE A 15 26.05 9.68 3.98
C ILE A 15 26.34 11.12 3.58
N LEU A 16 26.96 11.29 2.44
CA LEU A 16 27.29 12.59 1.90
C LEU A 16 26.16 13.13 1.01
N ASN A 17 25.48 12.23 0.26
CA ASN A 17 24.41 12.59 -0.66
C ASN A 17 23.45 11.41 -0.84
N PRO A 18 22.13 11.61 -0.95
CA PRO A 18 21.41 12.87 -0.74
C PRO A 18 21.18 13.15 0.76
N LYS A 19 20.95 14.43 1.11
CA LYS A 19 20.68 14.85 2.49
C LYS A 19 19.34 14.35 3.04
N SER A 20 18.44 13.87 2.17
CA SER A 20 17.14 13.29 2.55
C SER A 20 17.23 11.88 3.12
N ILE A 21 18.41 11.26 3.14
CA ILE A 21 18.59 9.94 3.76
C ILE A 21 18.80 10.12 5.26
N ARG A 22 18.01 9.39 6.05
CA ARG A 22 18.09 9.32 7.51
C ARG A 22 18.45 7.93 7.98
N LYS A 23 19.12 7.82 9.13
CA LYS A 23 19.35 6.51 9.76
C LYS A 23 18.02 5.85 10.12
N GLY A 24 17.89 4.57 9.81
CA GLY A 24 16.79 3.72 10.24
C GLY A 24 16.94 3.27 11.70
N LYS A 25 16.03 2.41 12.13
CA LYS A 25 16.01 1.88 13.50
C LYS A 25 17.11 0.86 13.78
N LEU A 26 17.51 0.12 12.76
CA LEU A 26 18.58 -0.90 12.87
C LEU A 26 19.89 -0.36 12.31
N SER A 27 21.00 -0.88 12.84
CA SER A 27 22.35 -0.52 12.37
C SER A 27 22.52 -0.86 10.88
N GLY A 28 23.02 0.10 10.11
CA GLY A 28 23.17 -0.02 8.66
C GLY A 28 21.89 0.15 7.85
N GLU A 29 20.75 0.35 8.50
CA GLU A 29 19.51 0.71 7.83
C GLU A 29 19.37 2.21 7.66
N TYR A 30 18.87 2.59 6.49
CA TYR A 30 18.61 3.97 6.15
C TYR A 30 17.25 4.09 5.45
N THR A 31 16.53 5.16 5.73
CA THR A 31 15.31 5.55 5.03
C THR A 31 15.58 6.78 4.18
N MET A 32 15.07 6.80 2.98
CA MET A 32 15.08 7.97 2.12
C MET A 32 13.63 8.40 1.91
N GLU A 33 13.32 9.60 2.32
CA GLU A 33 12.05 10.23 2.00
C GLU A 33 12.21 10.83 0.59
N GLY A 34 11.46 10.25 -0.37
CA GLY A 34 11.35 10.84 -1.68
C GLY A 34 10.32 11.96 -1.66
N GLU A 35 10.66 13.12 -2.17
CA GLU A 35 9.62 14.12 -2.48
C GLU A 35 8.65 13.56 -3.50
N VAL A 36 7.36 13.84 -3.32
CA VAL A 36 6.31 13.41 -4.23
C VAL A 36 6.59 14.00 -5.62
N GLY A 37 6.86 13.11 -6.59
CA GLY A 37 7.13 13.53 -7.97
C GLY A 37 8.57 13.39 -8.44
N ILE A 38 9.53 13.02 -7.59
CA ILE A 38 10.88 12.71 -8.05
C ILE A 38 10.81 11.48 -8.97
N LYS A 39 11.08 11.72 -10.24
CA LYS A 39 11.36 10.68 -11.23
C LYS A 39 12.84 10.75 -11.55
N GLY A 40 13.52 9.62 -11.64
CA GLY A 40 14.88 9.60 -12.11
C GLY A 40 15.83 8.79 -11.26
N LYS A 41 17.08 9.21 -11.23
CA LYS A 41 18.16 8.49 -10.57
C LYS A 41 18.59 9.20 -9.30
N VAL A 42 18.65 8.48 -8.19
CA VAL A 42 19.26 8.97 -6.95
C VAL A 42 20.68 8.41 -6.85
N ARG A 43 21.64 9.30 -6.66
CA ARG A 43 23.04 8.95 -6.44
C ARG A 43 23.32 8.96 -4.94
N ILE A 44 23.77 7.84 -4.40
CA ILE A 44 24.17 7.73 -3.01
C ILE A 44 25.67 7.69 -2.91
N LYS A 45 26.24 8.59 -2.14
CA LYS A 45 27.65 8.68 -1.83
C LYS A 45 27.85 8.58 -0.33
N VAL A 46 28.76 7.74 0.08
CA VAL A 46 29.08 7.52 1.49
C VAL A 46 30.55 7.72 1.77
N LYS A 47 30.87 8.06 3.02
CA LYS A 47 32.23 8.25 3.51
C LYS A 47 32.45 7.43 4.78
N ASP A 48 33.57 6.76 4.89
CA ASP A 48 34.06 6.25 6.17
C ASP A 48 34.64 7.42 6.98
N LYS A 49 34.07 7.65 8.16
CA LYS A 49 34.50 8.75 9.03
C LYS A 49 35.93 8.56 9.58
N VAL A 50 36.36 7.29 9.71
CA VAL A 50 37.68 6.97 10.32
C VAL A 50 38.80 7.12 9.29
N SER A 51 38.69 6.44 8.16
CA SER A 51 39.69 6.50 7.10
C SER A 51 39.58 7.72 6.19
N GLY A 52 38.45 8.38 6.19
CA GLY A 52 38.15 9.48 5.27
C GLY A 52 37.84 9.05 3.83
N ILE A 53 37.87 7.75 3.54
CA ILE A 53 37.67 7.21 2.20
C ILE A 53 36.21 7.44 1.79
N VAL A 54 36.04 7.94 0.57
CA VAL A 54 34.72 8.20 -0.02
C VAL A 54 34.43 7.11 -1.06
N SER A 55 33.21 6.51 -1.00
CA SER A 55 32.81 5.49 -1.96
C SER A 55 32.54 6.09 -3.35
N PRO A 56 32.64 5.28 -4.40
CA PRO A 56 32.04 5.61 -5.68
C PRO A 56 30.53 5.88 -5.53
N ASP A 57 29.95 6.63 -6.46
CA ASP A 57 28.51 6.85 -6.50
C ASP A 57 27.75 5.54 -6.76
N VAL A 58 26.79 5.21 -5.92
CA VAL A 58 25.82 4.14 -6.17
C VAL A 58 24.53 4.75 -6.68
N ILE A 59 24.11 4.33 -7.85
CA ILE A 59 22.95 4.91 -8.54
C ILE A 59 21.74 3.99 -8.36
N PHE A 60 20.62 4.56 -7.91
CA PHE A 60 19.33 3.90 -7.79
C PHE A 60 18.29 4.55 -8.69
N ASP A 61 17.49 3.75 -9.37
CA ASP A 61 16.34 4.24 -10.10
C ASP A 61 15.16 4.49 -9.15
N VAL A 62 14.58 5.66 -9.24
CA VAL A 62 13.35 6.01 -8.52
C VAL A 62 12.18 5.82 -9.46
N VAL A 63 11.35 4.82 -9.17
CA VAL A 63 10.16 4.52 -9.96
C VAL A 63 8.90 4.97 -9.20
N PRO A 64 7.87 5.46 -9.89
CA PRO A 64 6.60 5.77 -9.26
C PRO A 64 6.00 4.55 -8.58
N LEU A 65 5.36 4.75 -7.43
CA LEU A 65 4.60 3.69 -6.78
C LEU A 65 3.46 3.25 -7.71
N PRO A 66 3.32 1.96 -8.02
CA PRO A 66 2.22 1.47 -8.85
C PRO A 66 0.88 1.71 -8.14
N LYS A 67 -0.18 1.83 -8.92
CA LYS A 67 -1.53 1.90 -8.35
C LYS A 67 -1.88 0.55 -7.71
N PRO A 68 -2.51 0.53 -6.53
CA PRO A 68 -2.94 -0.70 -5.91
C PRO A 68 -4.07 -1.37 -6.69
N ILE A 69 -4.21 -2.67 -6.49
CA ILE A 69 -5.32 -3.49 -7.00
C ILE A 69 -6.27 -3.74 -5.83
N ALA A 70 -7.56 -3.51 -6.06
CA ALA A 70 -8.59 -3.89 -5.11
C ALA A 70 -8.99 -5.34 -5.30
N GLY A 71 -9.12 -6.06 -4.20
CA GLY A 71 -9.58 -7.44 -4.16
C GLY A 71 -10.60 -7.66 -3.05
N PHE A 72 -11.18 -8.86 -3.03
CA PHE A 72 -12.12 -9.28 -2.01
C PHE A 72 -11.68 -10.62 -1.40
N SER A 73 -12.01 -10.85 -0.14
CA SER A 73 -11.75 -12.12 0.51
C SER A 73 -12.67 -13.21 -0.06
N GLY A 74 -12.13 -14.43 -0.20
CA GLY A 74 -12.83 -15.55 -0.80
C GLY A 74 -12.29 -15.88 -2.20
N LYS A 75 -12.74 -17.00 -2.76
CA LYS A 75 -12.32 -17.48 -4.07
C LYS A 75 -13.36 -17.13 -5.12
N GLY A 76 -12.94 -16.42 -6.16
CA GLY A 76 -13.77 -16.06 -7.30
C GLY A 76 -14.78 -14.94 -7.02
N SER A 77 -15.43 -14.51 -8.09
CA SER A 77 -16.45 -13.43 -8.07
C SER A 77 -17.84 -13.91 -7.68
N SER A 78 -18.14 -15.22 -7.76
CA SER A 78 -19.43 -15.79 -7.39
C SER A 78 -19.36 -16.41 -5.99
N GLN A 79 -20.09 -15.84 -5.02
CA GLN A 79 -20.03 -16.20 -3.60
C GLN A 79 -21.42 -16.23 -2.98
N SER A 80 -21.59 -16.97 -1.88
CA SER A 80 -22.85 -16.95 -1.12
C SER A 80 -23.03 -15.61 -0.39
N ARG A 81 -24.27 -15.25 -0.05
CA ARG A 81 -24.59 -14.03 0.72
C ARG A 81 -23.78 -13.94 2.00
N GLN A 82 -23.66 -15.05 2.73
CA GLN A 82 -22.90 -15.12 3.98
C GLN A 82 -21.42 -14.87 3.75
N GLN A 83 -20.84 -15.49 2.72
CA GLN A 83 -19.43 -15.27 2.37
C GLN A 83 -19.17 -13.82 1.99
N ILE A 84 -20.08 -13.20 1.22
CA ILE A 84 -19.95 -11.78 0.87
C ILE A 84 -20.12 -10.91 2.11
N ALA A 85 -21.17 -11.11 2.90
CA ALA A 85 -21.45 -10.29 4.08
C ALA A 85 -20.32 -10.33 5.14
N SER A 86 -19.65 -11.48 5.31
CA SER A 86 -18.51 -11.66 6.22
C SER A 86 -17.16 -11.31 5.59
N GLY A 87 -17.16 -11.03 4.30
CA GLY A 87 -15.93 -10.79 3.55
C GLY A 87 -15.24 -9.46 3.85
N LEU A 88 -14.09 -9.28 3.23
CA LEU A 88 -13.20 -8.15 3.45
C LEU A 88 -12.68 -7.61 2.11
N VAL A 89 -12.83 -6.32 1.88
CA VAL A 89 -12.15 -5.59 0.80
C VAL A 89 -10.68 -5.44 1.16
N LYS A 90 -9.79 -5.74 0.25
CA LYS A 90 -8.34 -5.71 0.43
C LYS A 90 -7.67 -4.90 -0.67
N GLY A 91 -6.50 -4.36 -0.37
CA GLY A 91 -5.63 -3.76 -1.37
C GLY A 91 -4.30 -4.52 -1.44
N SER A 92 -3.76 -4.63 -2.65
CA SER A 92 -2.44 -5.20 -2.91
C SER A 92 -1.79 -4.47 -4.07
N PHE A 93 -0.47 -4.40 -4.09
CA PHE A 93 0.28 -3.94 -5.26
C PHE A 93 0.58 -5.08 -6.25
N ASN A 94 0.14 -6.31 -5.93
CA ASN A 94 0.56 -7.52 -6.63
C ASN A 94 2.09 -7.64 -6.72
N ASN A 95 2.75 -7.14 -5.70
CA ASN A 95 4.21 -7.16 -5.56
C ASN A 95 4.56 -7.45 -4.10
N GLU A 96 5.14 -8.62 -3.86
CA GLU A 96 5.39 -9.12 -2.50
C GLU A 96 6.25 -8.17 -1.64
N ARG A 97 7.24 -7.51 -2.24
CA ARG A 97 8.11 -6.56 -1.52
C ARG A 97 7.34 -5.30 -1.13
N LEU A 98 6.50 -4.79 -2.03
CA LEU A 98 5.67 -3.62 -1.75
C LEU A 98 4.59 -3.97 -0.74
N ASP A 99 3.93 -5.12 -0.88
CA ASP A 99 2.86 -5.54 0.03
C ASP A 99 3.38 -5.81 1.45
N LYS A 100 4.59 -6.35 1.61
CA LYS A 100 5.26 -6.48 2.91
C LYS A 100 5.77 -5.13 3.45
N GLY A 101 6.22 -4.25 2.56
CA GLY A 101 6.77 -2.94 2.91
C GLY A 101 5.73 -1.86 3.19
N LEU A 102 4.65 -1.83 2.42
CA LEU A 102 3.61 -0.81 2.43
C LEU A 102 2.28 -1.45 2.78
N SER A 103 1.89 -1.42 4.04
CA SER A 103 0.58 -1.94 4.45
C SER A 103 -0.54 -1.04 3.94
N LEU A 104 -1.35 -1.55 3.00
CA LEU A 104 -2.55 -0.87 2.51
C LEU A 104 -3.72 -1.14 3.45
N LYS A 105 -4.31 -0.08 3.99
CA LYS A 105 -5.56 -0.14 4.76
C LYS A 105 -6.68 0.48 3.96
N VAL A 106 -7.82 -0.22 3.88
CA VAL A 106 -9.02 0.33 3.25
C VAL A 106 -9.59 1.44 4.13
N ALA A 107 -9.65 2.65 3.61
CA ALA A 107 -10.19 3.82 4.29
C ALA A 107 -11.70 3.96 4.06
N SER A 108 -12.13 3.80 2.80
CA SER A 108 -13.54 3.89 2.43
C SER A 108 -13.81 3.19 1.11
N PHE A 109 -15.06 2.83 0.89
CA PHE A 109 -15.58 2.32 -0.38
C PHE A 109 -17.08 2.56 -0.45
N GLN A 110 -17.63 2.48 -1.65
CA GLN A 110 -19.05 2.59 -1.91
C GLN A 110 -19.61 1.22 -2.32
N VAL A 111 -20.82 0.89 -1.87
CA VAL A 111 -21.48 -0.39 -2.16
C VAL A 111 -22.78 -0.16 -2.89
N ARG A 112 -22.98 -0.96 -3.95
CA ARG A 112 -24.24 -1.03 -4.71
C ARG A 112 -24.67 -2.49 -4.83
N ILE A 113 -25.98 -2.76 -4.73
CA ILE A 113 -26.57 -4.07 -4.98
C ILE A 113 -27.59 -3.88 -6.09
N GLY A 114 -27.29 -4.43 -7.28
CA GLY A 114 -28.05 -4.11 -8.47
C GLY A 114 -28.10 -2.59 -8.70
N LEU A 115 -29.31 -2.02 -8.76
CA LEU A 115 -29.49 -0.57 -8.92
C LEU A 115 -29.50 0.21 -7.58
N ARG A 116 -29.51 -0.48 -6.43
CA ARG A 116 -29.60 0.14 -5.11
C ARG A 116 -28.23 0.61 -4.64
N ASN A 117 -28.08 1.90 -4.41
CA ASN A 117 -26.87 2.48 -3.80
C ASN A 117 -26.99 2.48 -2.28
N LEU A 118 -26.15 1.73 -1.58
CA LEU A 118 -26.14 1.63 -0.12
C LEU A 118 -25.28 2.70 0.56
N GLY A 119 -24.65 3.55 -0.22
CA GLY A 119 -23.82 4.64 0.28
C GLY A 119 -22.37 4.25 0.55
N VAL A 120 -21.70 5.08 1.34
CA VAL A 120 -20.25 4.98 1.60
C VAL A 120 -19.99 4.31 2.94
N VAL A 121 -19.14 3.30 2.94
CA VAL A 121 -18.59 2.64 4.14
C VAL A 121 -17.21 3.24 4.44
N ARG A 122 -16.99 3.67 5.69
CA ARG A 122 -15.74 4.33 6.11
C ARG A 122 -15.17 3.71 7.38
N ASN A 123 -13.85 3.74 7.49
CA ASN A 123 -13.10 3.40 8.71
C ASN A 123 -13.38 1.99 9.29
N THR A 124 -13.80 1.06 8.45
CA THR A 124 -14.10 -0.32 8.84
C THR A 124 -12.96 -1.29 8.56
N GLY A 125 -11.82 -0.80 8.06
CA GLY A 125 -10.69 -1.65 7.65
C GLY A 125 -11.01 -2.59 6.49
N GLY A 126 -12.00 -2.24 5.65
CA GLY A 126 -12.46 -3.04 4.50
C GLY A 126 -13.66 -3.93 4.80
N ARG A 127 -14.17 -3.97 6.02
CA ARG A 127 -15.38 -4.72 6.38
C ARG A 127 -16.64 -3.92 6.02
N PHE A 128 -17.73 -4.62 5.75
CA PHE A 128 -19.03 -3.99 5.64
C PHE A 128 -19.57 -3.60 7.03
N ASN A 129 -20.26 -2.48 7.10
CA ASN A 129 -21.04 -2.11 8.29
C ASN A 129 -22.33 -2.96 8.35
N ASP A 130 -23.03 -2.96 9.49
CA ASP A 130 -24.16 -3.85 9.73
C ASP A 130 -25.34 -3.56 8.80
N ARG A 131 -25.56 -2.28 8.42
CA ARG A 131 -26.57 -1.90 7.42
C ARG A 131 -26.30 -2.58 6.07
N VAL A 132 -25.05 -2.49 5.57
CA VAL A 132 -24.66 -3.09 4.28
C VAL A 132 -24.72 -4.62 4.36
N LYS A 133 -24.25 -5.22 5.47
CA LYS A 133 -24.37 -6.68 5.68
C LYS A 133 -25.82 -7.15 5.60
N SER A 134 -26.72 -6.46 6.30
CA SER A 134 -28.16 -6.78 6.27
C SER A 134 -28.73 -6.74 4.86
N GLU A 135 -28.37 -5.75 4.06
CA GLU A 135 -28.83 -5.65 2.66
C GLU A 135 -28.22 -6.73 1.76
N ILE A 136 -26.94 -7.09 1.98
CA ILE A 136 -26.31 -8.20 1.27
C ILE A 136 -27.01 -9.54 1.57
N LEU A 137 -27.39 -9.78 2.82
CA LEU A 137 -28.11 -11.00 3.21
C LEU A 137 -29.50 -11.12 2.59
N LYS A 138 -30.13 -10.00 2.22
CA LYS A 138 -31.42 -9.94 1.50
C LYS A 138 -31.27 -10.06 -0.02
N ALA A 139 -30.05 -9.95 -0.54
CA ALA A 139 -29.82 -9.97 -1.98
C ALA A 139 -30.26 -11.31 -2.60
N ARG A 140 -30.80 -11.27 -3.82
CA ARG A 140 -31.25 -12.45 -4.54
C ARG A 140 -30.10 -13.15 -5.26
N ARG A 141 -30.27 -14.44 -5.52
CA ARG A 141 -29.34 -15.18 -6.37
C ARG A 141 -29.24 -14.51 -7.75
N GLY A 142 -28.02 -14.36 -8.25
CA GLY A 142 -27.75 -13.66 -9.50
C GLY A 142 -27.59 -12.14 -9.36
N GLU A 143 -27.98 -11.54 -8.21
CA GLU A 143 -27.72 -10.10 -8.00
C GLU A 143 -26.24 -9.80 -7.94
N VAL A 144 -25.88 -8.66 -8.56
CA VAL A 144 -24.51 -8.16 -8.61
C VAL A 144 -24.29 -7.16 -7.48
N ILE A 145 -23.21 -7.36 -6.73
CA ILE A 145 -22.74 -6.44 -5.70
C ILE A 145 -21.47 -5.78 -6.22
N SER A 146 -21.52 -4.47 -6.41
CA SER A 146 -20.39 -3.67 -6.87
C SER A 146 -19.81 -2.85 -5.73
N ILE A 147 -18.51 -2.94 -5.54
CA ILE A 147 -17.74 -2.16 -4.56
C ILE A 147 -16.84 -1.22 -5.34
N THR A 148 -17.15 0.06 -5.29
CA THR A 148 -16.55 1.11 -6.11
C THR A 148 -15.95 2.21 -5.24
N ASN A 149 -15.29 3.19 -5.84
CA ASN A 149 -14.70 4.33 -5.13
C ASN A 149 -13.87 3.91 -3.91
N ILE A 150 -13.15 2.79 -4.05
CA ILE A 150 -12.31 2.26 -2.98
C ILE A 150 -11.13 3.22 -2.77
N ARG A 151 -10.84 3.54 -1.52
CA ARG A 151 -9.72 4.38 -1.13
C ARG A 151 -8.86 3.67 -0.12
N PHE A 152 -7.54 3.74 -0.32
CA PHE A 152 -6.55 3.14 0.54
C PHE A 152 -5.71 4.21 1.24
N ASN A 153 -5.40 3.94 2.51
CA ASN A 153 -4.37 4.66 3.25
C ASN A 153 -3.14 3.77 3.36
N SER A 154 -1.96 4.36 3.23
CA SER A 154 -0.71 3.70 3.57
C SER A 154 -0.13 4.32 4.83
N GLN A 155 0.16 3.49 5.84
CA GLN A 155 0.69 3.96 7.13
C GLN A 155 2.17 4.39 7.08
N LYS A 156 2.89 4.06 6.00
CA LYS A 156 4.33 4.33 5.88
C LYS A 156 4.68 5.47 4.93
N ILE A 157 3.72 6.16 4.40
CA ILE A 157 3.96 7.39 3.64
C ILE A 157 3.79 8.54 4.64
N GLU A 158 4.90 9.00 5.22
CA GLU A 158 4.96 9.95 6.35
C GLU A 158 4.54 11.31 5.88
N ASN A 159 3.96 11.88 5.22
CA ASN A 159 3.50 13.26 4.99
C ASN A 159 2.04 13.34 4.52
N GLY A 160 1.18 12.90 5.39
CA GLY A 160 -0.25 12.95 5.15
C GLY A 160 -0.74 11.70 4.43
N THR A 161 -1.87 11.20 4.90
CA THR A 161 -2.58 10.03 4.40
C THR A 161 -2.96 10.22 2.93
N LYS A 162 -2.05 9.97 2.00
CA LYS A 162 -2.37 10.05 0.60
C LYS A 162 -3.21 8.85 0.22
N MET A 163 -4.49 9.08 0.01
CA MET A 163 -5.40 8.05 -0.48
C MET A 163 -5.03 7.68 -1.91
N LEU A 164 -4.64 6.42 -2.11
CA LEU A 164 -4.31 5.87 -3.42
C LEU A 164 -5.59 5.28 -4.03
N PRO A 165 -6.04 5.75 -5.20
CA PRO A 165 -7.14 5.09 -5.92
C PRO A 165 -6.65 3.76 -6.50
N PRO A 166 -7.46 2.68 -6.44
CA PRO A 166 -7.12 1.42 -7.08
C PRO A 166 -7.23 1.50 -8.61
N GLN A 167 -6.69 0.48 -9.27
CA GLN A 167 -6.82 0.32 -10.71
C GLN A 167 -8.21 -0.21 -11.12
N ASN A 168 -8.92 -0.87 -10.20
CA ASN A 168 -10.14 -1.62 -10.48
C ASN A 168 -11.17 -1.49 -9.35
N ASP A 169 -12.40 -1.71 -9.69
CA ASP A 169 -13.49 -1.97 -8.78
C ASP A 169 -13.60 -3.47 -8.44
N VAL A 170 -14.35 -3.82 -7.40
CA VAL A 170 -14.66 -5.21 -7.05
C VAL A 170 -16.10 -5.50 -7.39
N VAL A 171 -16.32 -6.54 -8.18
CA VAL A 171 -17.66 -6.99 -8.60
C VAL A 171 -17.87 -8.43 -8.15
N LEU A 172 -18.95 -8.68 -7.42
CA LEU A 172 -19.32 -9.97 -6.87
C LEU A 172 -20.73 -10.35 -7.33
N THR A 173 -20.97 -11.62 -7.57
CA THR A 173 -22.29 -12.16 -7.91
C THR A 173 -22.77 -13.10 -6.80
N VAL A 174 -24.01 -12.93 -6.36
CA VAL A 174 -24.64 -13.79 -5.35
C VAL A 174 -25.02 -15.13 -5.99
N ARG A 175 -24.53 -16.23 -5.41
CA ARG A 175 -24.90 -17.59 -5.82
C ARG A 175 -25.88 -18.26 -4.86
#